data_6ea488fa302b964c7ff0c705c377aa4d
#
_entry.id   6ea488fa302b964c7ff0c705c377aa4d
#
_cell.length_a   1.000
_cell.length_b   1.000
_cell.length_c   1.000
_cell.angle_alpha   90.00
_cell.angle_beta   90.00
_cell.angle_gamma   90.00
#
_symmetry.space_group_name_H-M   'P 1'
#
loop_
_entity.id
_entity.type
_entity.pdbx_description
1 polymer ?
#
loop_
_entity_poly.entity_id
_entity_poly.type
_entity_poly.pdbx_seq_one_letter_code
_entity_poly.pdbx_strand_id
1 'polypeptide(L)'
;LDALGVARCHVVGVSMGGMIAQGLASRYPDRVQSLVSIMSTTGARHLPKATSKASFAFIARPRSRERDVVVEHLAKVMRVIGSPKYPTPLPELRERIGAAYDRAYYPAGMIKQLAAIVASGDRTDEVRAIKAPTLVIHGRDDPLVPVQNGEETARRIPGSEIVTIIGMGHDFGPLPQITQKVLAFLAKHAGKTASA
;
A
#
# COMPACT_ATOMS: atom_id res chain seq x y z
N LEU A 1 -6.10 17.12 -8.34
CA LEU A 1 -7.54 17.33 -8.10
C LEU A 1 -8.00 18.64 -8.75
N ASP A 2 -7.27 19.73 -8.55
CA ASP A 2 -7.65 21.07 -9.06
C ASP A 2 -7.78 21.09 -10.59
N ALA A 3 -6.81 20.50 -11.32
CA ALA A 3 -6.86 20.37 -12.77
C ALA A 3 -8.07 19.57 -13.30
N LEU A 4 -8.71 18.76 -12.44
CA LEU A 4 -9.89 17.97 -12.77
C LEU A 4 -11.18 18.56 -12.21
N GLY A 5 -11.13 19.73 -11.58
CA GLY A 5 -12.28 20.35 -10.92
C GLY A 5 -12.84 19.52 -9.74
N VAL A 6 -12.02 18.61 -9.17
CA VAL A 6 -12.45 17.76 -8.06
C VAL A 6 -12.12 18.42 -6.74
N ALA A 7 -13.14 18.92 -6.05
CA ALA A 7 -12.98 19.59 -4.76
C ALA A 7 -12.55 18.59 -3.66
N ARG A 8 -13.17 17.40 -3.61
CA ARG A 8 -12.97 16.41 -2.55
C ARG A 8 -13.13 14.99 -3.10
N CYS A 9 -12.32 14.03 -2.61
CA CYS A 9 -12.39 12.65 -3.07
C CYS A 9 -12.11 11.63 -1.95
N HIS A 10 -12.52 10.39 -2.17
CA HIS A 10 -11.99 9.25 -1.42
C HIS A 10 -10.58 8.94 -1.91
N VAL A 11 -9.69 8.61 -0.98
CA VAL A 11 -8.29 8.28 -1.30
C VAL A 11 -7.99 6.85 -0.87
N VAL A 12 -7.53 6.04 -1.82
CA VAL A 12 -7.09 4.66 -1.56
C VAL A 12 -5.61 4.56 -1.89
N GLY A 13 -4.81 4.20 -0.91
CA GLY A 13 -3.36 4.07 -1.06
C GLY A 13 -2.86 2.70 -0.62
N VAL A 14 -1.90 2.16 -1.38
CA VAL A 14 -1.32 0.82 -1.17
C VAL A 14 0.17 0.94 -0.92
N SER A 15 0.68 0.29 0.13
CA SER A 15 2.11 0.29 0.45
C SER A 15 2.65 1.72 0.54
N MET A 16 3.62 2.12 -0.27
CA MET A 16 4.10 3.50 -0.38
C MET A 16 2.97 4.49 -0.74
N GLY A 17 2.04 4.07 -1.61
CA GLY A 17 0.84 4.87 -1.92
C GLY A 17 -0.04 5.12 -0.69
N GLY A 18 -0.06 4.20 0.27
CA GLY A 18 -0.70 4.39 1.57
C GLY A 18 0.00 5.45 2.42
N MET A 19 1.33 5.49 2.40
CA MET A 19 2.11 6.54 3.07
C MET A 19 1.79 7.94 2.48
N ILE A 20 1.71 8.02 1.13
CA ILE A 20 1.34 9.26 0.43
C ILE A 20 -0.10 9.67 0.76
N ALA A 21 -1.03 8.70 0.76
CA ALA A 21 -2.44 8.94 1.08
C ALA A 21 -2.63 9.41 2.53
N GLN A 22 -1.88 8.86 3.48
CA GLN A 22 -1.83 9.34 4.88
C GLN A 22 -1.37 10.80 4.96
N GLY A 23 -0.26 11.14 4.27
CA GLY A 23 0.23 12.52 4.23
C GLY A 23 -0.75 13.49 3.56
N LEU A 24 -1.43 13.06 2.49
CA LEU A 24 -2.49 13.85 1.85
C LEU A 24 -3.65 14.10 2.81
N ALA A 25 -4.14 13.06 3.49
CA ALA A 25 -5.27 13.17 4.41
C ALA A 25 -4.96 14.04 5.64
N SER A 26 -3.70 14.00 6.11
CA SER A 26 -3.26 14.82 7.23
C SER A 26 -3.10 16.30 6.85
N ARG A 27 -2.44 16.58 5.72
CA ARG A 27 -2.09 17.95 5.31
C ARG A 27 -3.23 18.70 4.63
N TYR A 28 -4.16 17.96 3.99
CA TYR A 28 -5.27 18.51 3.23
C TYR A 28 -6.60 17.87 3.64
N PRO A 29 -7.02 17.98 4.92
CA PRO A 29 -8.20 17.30 5.45
C PRO A 29 -9.48 17.64 4.70
N ASP A 30 -9.61 18.86 4.19
CA ASP A 30 -10.79 19.31 3.44
C ASP A 30 -10.88 18.70 2.03
N ARG A 31 -9.79 18.13 1.52
CA ARG A 31 -9.71 17.51 0.20
C ARG A 31 -9.95 15.99 0.24
N VAL A 32 -9.95 15.38 1.44
CA VAL A 32 -10.09 13.93 1.62
C VAL A 32 -11.40 13.59 2.30
N GLN A 33 -12.28 12.90 1.58
CA GLN A 33 -13.59 12.46 2.07
C GLN A 33 -13.48 11.23 2.98
N SER A 34 -12.66 10.26 2.58
CA SER A 34 -12.24 9.13 3.39
C SER A 34 -10.90 8.58 2.92
N LEU A 35 -10.20 7.88 3.79
CA LEU A 35 -8.91 7.26 3.53
C LEU A 35 -9.01 5.74 3.64
N VAL A 36 -8.46 5.03 2.66
CA VAL A 36 -8.19 3.59 2.77
C VAL A 36 -6.68 3.38 2.64
N SER A 37 -6.05 2.84 3.68
CA SER A 37 -4.61 2.57 3.74
C SER A 37 -4.37 1.07 3.76
N ILE A 38 -3.80 0.51 2.68
CA ILE A 38 -3.62 -0.93 2.49
C ILE A 38 -2.14 -1.28 2.60
N MET A 39 -1.78 -2.28 3.42
CA MET A 39 -0.42 -2.82 3.64
C MET A 39 0.67 -1.72 3.74
N SER A 40 0.38 -0.69 4.53
CA SER A 40 1.23 0.49 4.68
C SER A 40 1.73 0.67 6.12
N THR A 41 2.49 1.73 6.38
CA THR A 41 3.10 2.02 7.69
C THR A 41 3.13 3.53 7.95
N THR A 42 3.19 3.91 9.22
CA THR A 42 3.54 5.26 9.65
C THR A 42 5.05 5.54 9.55
N GLY A 43 5.87 4.49 9.44
CA GLY A 43 7.32 4.60 9.49
C GLY A 43 7.89 4.73 10.92
N ALA A 44 7.10 4.47 11.96
CA ALA A 44 7.57 4.53 13.34
C ALA A 44 8.76 3.60 13.58
N ARG A 45 9.79 4.11 14.24
CA ARG A 45 11.11 3.44 14.36
C ARG A 45 11.08 2.17 15.20
N HIS A 46 10.13 2.06 16.14
CA HIS A 46 9.97 0.91 17.03
C HIS A 46 9.25 -0.28 16.39
N LEU A 47 8.66 -0.10 15.21
CA LEU A 47 7.92 -1.16 14.53
C LEU A 47 8.85 -2.21 13.90
N PRO A 48 8.37 -3.46 13.81
CA PRO A 48 9.14 -4.50 13.16
C PRO A 48 9.35 -4.15 11.68
N LYS A 49 10.56 -4.46 11.22
CA LYS A 49 10.99 -4.27 9.82
C LYS A 49 10.68 -5.52 9.01
N ALA A 50 10.84 -5.41 7.69
CA ALA A 50 10.76 -6.54 6.78
C ALA A 50 11.66 -7.71 7.24
N THR A 51 11.20 -8.93 6.99
CA THR A 51 12.05 -10.11 7.22
C THR A 51 13.31 -10.05 6.36
N SER A 52 14.43 -10.67 6.82
CA SER A 52 15.67 -10.67 6.05
C SER A 52 15.49 -11.23 4.64
N LYS A 53 14.66 -12.28 4.49
CA LYS A 53 14.34 -12.87 3.18
C LYS A 53 13.59 -11.90 2.27
N ALA A 54 12.58 -11.20 2.79
CA ALA A 54 11.82 -10.20 2.04
C ALA A 54 12.68 -9.01 1.66
N SER A 55 13.48 -8.49 2.59
CA SER A 55 14.42 -7.40 2.36
C SER A 55 15.42 -7.74 1.26
N PHE A 56 16.06 -8.90 1.35
CA PHE A 56 17.01 -9.36 0.33
C PHE A 56 16.35 -9.49 -1.04
N ALA A 57 15.18 -10.14 -1.11
CA ALA A 57 14.46 -10.29 -2.37
C ALA A 57 14.09 -8.94 -2.98
N PHE A 58 13.61 -8.00 -2.16
CA PHE A 58 13.13 -6.69 -2.62
C PHE A 58 14.25 -5.78 -3.15
N ILE A 59 15.47 -5.85 -2.58
CA ILE A 59 16.61 -5.04 -3.01
C ILE A 59 17.47 -5.72 -4.09
N ALA A 60 17.30 -7.03 -4.28
CA ALA A 60 18.03 -7.78 -5.30
C ALA A 60 17.75 -7.23 -6.70
N ARG A 61 18.74 -7.29 -7.57
CA ARG A 61 18.62 -6.79 -8.95
C ARG A 61 18.57 -7.95 -9.93
N PRO A 62 17.84 -7.82 -11.05
CA PRO A 62 17.90 -8.78 -12.14
C PRO A 62 19.32 -8.79 -12.75
N ARG A 63 19.72 -9.92 -13.34
CA ARG A 63 21.05 -10.10 -13.92
C ARG A 63 21.27 -9.27 -15.19
N SER A 64 20.21 -8.92 -15.90
CA SER A 64 20.21 -8.04 -17.06
C SER A 64 18.93 -7.19 -17.10
N ARG A 65 18.86 -6.27 -18.08
CA ARG A 65 17.66 -5.46 -18.33
C ARG A 65 16.72 -6.09 -19.37
N GLU A 66 17.03 -7.29 -19.84
CA GLU A 66 16.19 -8.00 -20.77
C GLU A 66 14.83 -8.32 -20.14
N ARG A 67 13.76 -8.15 -20.93
CA ARG A 67 12.38 -8.28 -20.46
C ARG A 67 12.13 -9.56 -19.67
N ASP A 68 12.47 -10.70 -20.25
CA ASP A 68 12.17 -12.01 -19.64
C ASP A 68 12.97 -12.24 -18.35
N VAL A 69 14.22 -11.77 -18.31
CA VAL A 69 15.07 -11.83 -17.11
C VAL A 69 14.48 -10.97 -15.98
N VAL A 70 14.00 -9.79 -16.32
CA VAL A 70 13.35 -8.89 -15.35
C VAL A 70 12.02 -9.46 -14.87
N VAL A 71 11.18 -9.95 -15.79
CA VAL A 71 9.88 -10.56 -15.46
C VAL A 71 10.06 -11.75 -14.53
N GLU A 72 10.99 -12.64 -14.83
CA GLU A 72 11.25 -13.82 -13.99
C GLU A 72 11.84 -13.43 -12.62
N HIS A 73 12.71 -12.43 -12.57
CA HIS A 73 13.24 -11.92 -11.32
C HIS A 73 12.13 -11.34 -10.43
N LEU A 74 11.29 -10.47 -10.97
CA LEU A 74 10.19 -9.85 -10.24
C LEU A 74 9.13 -10.87 -9.82
N ALA A 75 8.87 -11.88 -10.64
CA ALA A 75 7.98 -12.99 -10.26
C ALA A 75 8.50 -13.75 -9.02
N LYS A 76 9.83 -13.95 -8.92
CA LYS A 76 10.45 -14.54 -7.72
C LYS A 76 10.32 -13.62 -6.50
N VAL A 77 10.52 -12.33 -6.67
CA VAL A 77 10.29 -11.33 -5.60
C VAL A 77 8.87 -11.41 -5.09
N MET A 78 7.87 -11.36 -5.99
CA MET A 78 6.45 -11.43 -5.64
C MET A 78 6.08 -12.74 -4.93
N ARG A 79 6.74 -13.86 -5.28
CA ARG A 79 6.58 -15.13 -4.56
C ARG A 79 7.10 -15.10 -3.13
N VAL A 80 8.13 -14.30 -2.86
CA VAL A 80 8.69 -14.16 -1.51
C VAL A 80 7.84 -13.26 -0.63
N ILE A 81 7.30 -12.17 -1.18
CA ILE A 81 6.55 -11.18 -0.39
C ILE A 81 5.02 -11.39 -0.45
N GLY A 82 4.54 -12.19 -1.40
CA GLY A 82 3.11 -12.38 -1.67
C GLY A 82 2.38 -13.24 -0.64
N SER A 83 1.09 -13.40 -0.89
CA SER A 83 0.14 -14.08 0.00
C SER A 83 0.33 -15.59 0.02
N PRO A 84 0.67 -16.22 1.15
CA PRO A 84 0.86 -17.66 1.20
C PRO A 84 -0.44 -18.46 0.98
N LYS A 85 -1.61 -17.93 1.42
CA LYS A 85 -2.91 -18.59 1.20
C LYS A 85 -3.59 -18.22 -0.13
N TYR A 86 -3.14 -17.17 -0.79
CA TYR A 86 -3.74 -16.66 -2.02
C TYR A 86 -2.68 -16.44 -3.10
N PRO A 87 -1.88 -17.47 -3.43
CA PRO A 87 -0.79 -17.31 -4.38
C PRO A 87 -1.34 -17.05 -5.79
N THR A 88 -0.92 -15.96 -6.40
CA THR A 88 -1.22 -15.71 -7.82
C THR A 88 -0.55 -16.79 -8.67
N PRO A 89 -1.26 -17.46 -9.61
CA PRO A 89 -0.66 -18.42 -10.52
C PRO A 89 0.53 -17.81 -11.28
N LEU A 90 1.61 -18.58 -11.43
CA LEU A 90 2.84 -18.08 -12.02
C LEU A 90 2.69 -17.53 -13.46
N PRO A 91 1.89 -18.14 -14.35
CA PRO A 91 1.63 -17.59 -15.67
C PRO A 91 0.98 -16.19 -15.61
N GLU A 92 -0.06 -16.05 -14.79
CA GLU A 92 -0.77 -14.78 -14.59
C GLU A 92 0.16 -13.71 -13.98
N LEU A 93 0.99 -14.09 -13.01
CA LEU A 93 1.96 -13.18 -12.40
C LEU A 93 2.98 -12.67 -13.41
N ARG A 94 3.50 -13.56 -14.28
CA ARG A 94 4.41 -13.18 -15.38
C ARG A 94 3.74 -12.27 -16.39
N GLU A 95 2.50 -12.52 -16.75
CA GLU A 95 1.73 -11.67 -17.67
C GLU A 95 1.56 -10.26 -17.10
N ARG A 96 1.12 -10.13 -15.84
CA ARG A 96 0.96 -8.83 -15.16
C ARG A 96 2.27 -8.06 -15.05
N ILE A 97 3.35 -8.74 -14.70
CA ILE A 97 4.68 -8.12 -14.58
C ILE A 97 5.20 -7.73 -15.98
N GLY A 98 5.00 -8.59 -16.98
CA GLY A 98 5.37 -8.29 -18.37
C GLY A 98 4.65 -7.06 -18.90
N ALA A 99 3.34 -6.97 -18.71
CA ALA A 99 2.57 -5.78 -19.09
C ALA A 99 3.04 -4.50 -18.36
N ALA A 100 3.45 -4.62 -17.10
CA ALA A 100 4.01 -3.49 -16.35
C ALA A 100 5.39 -3.07 -16.89
N TYR A 101 6.24 -4.05 -17.23
CA TYR A 101 7.53 -3.81 -17.86
C TYR A 101 7.38 -3.09 -19.21
N ASP A 102 6.48 -3.60 -20.07
CA ASP A 102 6.24 -3.07 -21.41
C ASP A 102 5.71 -1.63 -21.37
N ARG A 103 4.90 -1.31 -20.35
CA ARG A 103 4.38 0.06 -20.14
C ARG A 103 5.47 1.03 -19.70
N ALA A 104 6.30 0.67 -18.74
CA ALA A 104 7.35 1.55 -18.24
C ALA A 104 8.31 0.79 -17.30
N TYR A 105 9.46 0.36 -17.79
CA TYR A 105 10.53 -0.18 -16.97
C TYR A 105 11.55 0.90 -16.61
N TYR A 106 11.48 1.41 -15.39
CA TYR A 106 12.36 2.48 -14.90
C TYR A 106 12.96 2.15 -13.53
N PRO A 107 14.01 1.31 -13.46
CA PRO A 107 14.58 0.85 -12.19
C PRO A 107 15.16 1.98 -11.32
N ALA A 108 15.66 3.08 -11.92
CA ALA A 108 16.09 4.24 -11.14
C ALA A 108 14.94 4.89 -10.35
N GLY A 109 13.71 4.78 -10.84
CA GLY A 109 12.51 5.24 -10.14
C GLY A 109 12.31 4.53 -8.80
N MET A 110 12.53 3.21 -8.76
CA MET A 110 12.43 2.44 -7.52
C MET A 110 13.43 2.94 -6.45
N ILE A 111 14.66 3.23 -6.85
CA ILE A 111 15.69 3.76 -5.93
C ILE A 111 15.26 5.12 -5.38
N LYS A 112 14.72 6.00 -6.23
CA LYS A 112 14.21 7.31 -5.83
C LYS A 112 13.03 7.18 -4.84
N GLN A 113 12.12 6.23 -5.07
CA GLN A 113 10.99 5.96 -4.18
C GLN A 113 11.47 5.44 -2.83
N LEU A 114 12.42 4.51 -2.79
CA LEU A 114 13.01 4.03 -1.54
C LEU A 114 13.70 5.15 -0.77
N ALA A 115 14.46 5.99 -1.45
CA ALA A 115 15.09 7.17 -0.84
C ALA A 115 14.04 8.14 -0.25
N ALA A 116 12.93 8.36 -0.94
CA ALA A 116 11.83 9.19 -0.46
C ALA A 116 11.15 8.58 0.78
N ILE A 117 10.96 7.26 0.84
CA ILE A 117 10.43 6.57 2.02
C ILE A 117 11.36 6.78 3.22
N VAL A 118 12.67 6.58 3.03
CA VAL A 118 13.67 6.79 4.10
C VAL A 118 13.70 8.24 4.56
N ALA A 119 13.70 9.20 3.64
CA ALA A 119 13.70 10.63 3.94
C ALA A 119 12.41 11.09 4.64
N SER A 120 11.28 10.46 4.34
CA SER A 120 9.99 10.73 4.99
C SER A 120 9.99 10.36 6.48
N GLY A 121 10.75 9.37 6.89
CA GLY A 121 10.94 8.99 8.28
C GLY A 121 9.66 8.57 9.02
N ASP A 122 9.62 8.89 10.31
CA ASP A 122 8.50 8.61 11.21
C ASP A 122 7.41 9.69 11.06
N ARG A 123 6.21 9.26 10.62
CA ARG A 123 5.03 10.11 10.40
C ARG A 123 3.94 9.89 11.46
N THR A 124 4.28 9.29 12.60
CA THR A 124 3.32 8.93 13.64
C THR A 124 2.50 10.14 14.11
N ASP A 125 3.13 11.30 14.28
CA ASP A 125 2.41 12.51 14.70
C ASP A 125 1.59 13.11 13.56
N GLU A 126 2.07 12.99 12.33
CA GLU A 126 1.33 13.42 11.15
C GLU A 126 0.01 12.65 10.98
N VAL A 127 0.03 11.32 11.14
CA VAL A 127 -1.19 10.51 10.98
C VAL A 127 -2.22 10.73 12.09
N ARG A 128 -1.82 11.18 13.27
CA ARG A 128 -2.75 11.57 14.35
C ARG A 128 -3.64 12.76 13.97
N ALA A 129 -3.19 13.61 13.07
CA ALA A 129 -3.95 14.77 12.61
C ALA A 129 -5.00 14.41 11.54
N ILE A 130 -5.07 13.17 11.07
CA ILE A 130 -6.05 12.73 10.08
C ILE A 130 -7.45 12.78 10.69
N LYS A 131 -8.35 13.56 10.06
CA LYS A 131 -9.77 13.72 10.46
C LYS A 131 -10.71 12.89 9.60
N ALA A 132 -10.27 12.50 8.40
CA ALA A 132 -11.08 11.70 7.47
C ALA A 132 -11.38 10.32 8.04
N PRO A 133 -12.61 9.80 7.91
CA PRO A 133 -12.90 8.39 8.20
C PRO A 133 -11.86 7.51 7.50
N THR A 134 -11.27 6.59 8.26
CA THR A 134 -10.12 5.81 7.77
C THR A 134 -10.35 4.31 7.95
N LEU A 135 -10.09 3.55 6.88
CA LEU A 135 -10.00 2.09 6.90
C LEU A 135 -8.55 1.67 6.65
N VAL A 136 -8.01 0.88 7.56
CA VAL A 136 -6.71 0.22 7.38
C VAL A 136 -6.96 -1.25 7.02
N ILE A 137 -6.35 -1.73 5.93
CA ILE A 137 -6.36 -3.16 5.55
C ILE A 137 -4.93 -3.67 5.55
N HIS A 138 -4.67 -4.81 6.22
CA HIS A 138 -3.32 -5.36 6.28
C HIS A 138 -3.31 -6.88 6.27
N GLY A 139 -2.31 -7.47 5.58
CA GLY A 139 -2.07 -8.90 5.60
C GLY A 139 -1.40 -9.33 6.90
N ARG A 140 -1.91 -10.40 7.55
CA ARG A 140 -1.28 -10.93 8.78
C ARG A 140 0.06 -11.59 8.50
N ASP A 141 0.25 -12.06 7.28
CA ASP A 141 1.44 -12.78 6.85
C ASP A 141 2.33 -11.93 5.93
N ASP A 142 2.21 -10.60 5.99
CA ASP A 142 3.03 -9.66 5.22
C ASP A 142 4.48 -9.67 5.73
N PRO A 143 5.45 -10.19 4.93
CA PRO A 143 6.84 -10.27 5.36
C PRO A 143 7.64 -9.01 5.03
N LEU A 144 7.09 -8.10 4.21
CA LEU A 144 7.76 -6.86 3.78
C LEU A 144 7.38 -5.70 4.69
N VAL A 145 6.10 -5.55 5.00
CA VAL A 145 5.59 -4.60 5.98
C VAL A 145 4.77 -5.37 7.02
N PRO A 146 5.38 -5.83 8.12
CA PRO A 146 4.69 -6.65 9.11
C PRO A 146 3.39 -6.03 9.62
N VAL A 147 2.39 -6.86 9.93
CA VAL A 147 1.02 -6.44 10.28
C VAL A 147 0.96 -5.38 11.39
N GLN A 148 1.91 -5.41 12.33
CA GLN A 148 2.02 -4.43 13.42
C GLN A 148 2.13 -2.98 12.89
N ASN A 149 2.61 -2.79 11.65
CA ASN A 149 2.66 -1.48 11.00
C ASN A 149 1.26 -0.96 10.67
N GLY A 150 0.36 -1.83 10.21
CA GLY A 150 -1.04 -1.50 9.98
C GLY A 150 -1.79 -1.28 11.29
N GLU A 151 -1.56 -2.13 12.29
CA GLU A 151 -2.15 -2.01 13.62
C GLU A 151 -1.76 -0.68 14.29
N GLU A 152 -0.49 -0.29 14.19
CA GLU A 152 0.00 1.01 14.67
C GLU A 152 -0.65 2.16 13.90
N THR A 153 -0.74 2.06 12.58
CA THR A 153 -1.42 3.07 11.76
C THR A 153 -2.85 3.28 12.22
N ALA A 154 -3.62 2.20 12.39
CA ALA A 154 -4.98 2.26 12.87
C ALA A 154 -5.07 2.84 14.30
N ARG A 155 -4.19 2.42 15.19
CA ARG A 155 -4.15 2.93 16.57
C ARG A 155 -3.89 4.43 16.66
N ARG A 156 -3.12 4.98 15.70
CA ARG A 156 -2.74 6.41 15.68
C ARG A 156 -3.78 7.31 15.04
N ILE A 157 -4.56 6.80 14.09
CA ILE A 157 -5.60 7.60 13.42
C ILE A 157 -6.89 7.52 14.22
N PRO A 158 -7.40 8.63 14.77
CA PRO A 158 -8.61 8.62 15.60
C PRO A 158 -9.82 8.07 14.82
N GLY A 159 -10.55 7.14 15.42
CA GLY A 159 -11.78 6.57 14.86
C GLY A 159 -11.58 5.69 13.62
N SER A 160 -10.37 5.26 13.32
CA SER A 160 -10.11 4.37 12.20
C SER A 160 -10.64 2.94 12.45
N GLU A 161 -11.02 2.29 11.37
CA GLU A 161 -11.35 0.86 11.32
C GLU A 161 -10.13 0.07 10.82
N ILE A 162 -9.92 -1.15 11.33
CA ILE A 162 -8.87 -2.04 10.84
C ILE A 162 -9.43 -3.40 10.45
N VAL A 163 -8.97 -3.92 9.31
CA VAL A 163 -9.23 -5.28 8.83
C VAL A 163 -7.89 -5.97 8.59
N THR A 164 -7.61 -7.04 9.32
CA THR A 164 -6.47 -7.90 9.06
C THR A 164 -6.91 -9.18 8.35
N ILE A 165 -6.19 -9.58 7.29
CA ILE A 165 -6.53 -10.74 6.47
C ILE A 165 -5.49 -11.85 6.70
N ILE A 166 -5.94 -13.00 7.25
CA ILE A 166 -5.08 -14.16 7.48
C ILE A 166 -4.68 -14.79 6.15
N GLY A 167 -3.39 -15.04 5.96
CA GLY A 167 -2.84 -15.63 4.74
C GLY A 167 -2.56 -14.60 3.64
N MET A 168 -2.85 -13.33 3.86
CA MET A 168 -2.46 -12.25 2.96
C MET A 168 -1.03 -11.80 3.28
N GLY A 169 -0.19 -11.71 2.26
CA GLY A 169 1.15 -11.12 2.26
C GLY A 169 1.14 -9.66 1.78
N HIS A 170 2.24 -9.25 1.12
CA HIS A 170 2.39 -7.91 0.55
C HIS A 170 1.96 -7.87 -0.92
N ASP A 171 0.75 -8.31 -1.19
CA ASP A 171 0.14 -8.33 -2.53
C ASP A 171 -1.39 -8.28 -2.46
N PHE A 172 -2.04 -8.37 -3.61
CA PHE A 172 -3.50 -8.41 -3.75
C PHE A 172 -4.04 -9.83 -3.94
N GLY A 173 -3.39 -10.87 -3.37
CA GLY A 173 -3.87 -12.24 -3.48
C GLY A 173 -5.36 -12.40 -3.14
N PRO A 174 -5.87 -11.89 -2.00
CA PRO A 174 -7.30 -11.93 -1.66
C PRO A 174 -8.07 -10.72 -2.23
N LEU A 175 -7.83 -10.34 -3.49
CA LEU A 175 -8.42 -9.15 -4.12
C LEU A 175 -9.94 -9.03 -3.95
N PRO A 176 -10.77 -10.09 -4.10
CA PRO A 176 -12.21 -10.00 -3.90
C PRO A 176 -12.58 -9.53 -2.48
N GLN A 177 -11.90 -10.05 -1.45
CA GLN A 177 -12.13 -9.67 -0.05
C GLN A 177 -11.75 -8.22 0.18
N ILE A 178 -10.58 -7.79 -0.32
CA ILE A 178 -10.11 -6.40 -0.22
C ILE A 178 -11.11 -5.48 -0.90
N THR A 179 -11.51 -5.78 -2.14
CA THR A 179 -12.45 -4.97 -2.93
C THR A 179 -13.78 -4.82 -2.20
N GLN A 180 -14.35 -5.91 -1.67
CA GLN A 180 -15.61 -5.87 -0.93
C GLN A 180 -15.52 -4.93 0.28
N LYS A 181 -14.42 -5.02 1.06
CA LYS A 181 -14.23 -4.15 2.24
C LYS A 181 -14.06 -2.69 1.85
N VAL A 182 -13.29 -2.42 0.80
CA VAL A 182 -13.09 -1.06 0.29
C VAL A 182 -14.41 -0.47 -0.19
N LEU A 183 -15.16 -1.17 -1.05
CA LEU A 183 -16.44 -0.67 -1.59
C LEU A 183 -17.47 -0.43 -0.49
N ALA A 184 -17.61 -1.34 0.47
CA ALA A 184 -18.52 -1.17 1.61
C ALA A 184 -18.15 0.08 2.45
N PHE A 185 -16.85 0.28 2.70
CA PHE A 185 -16.37 1.45 3.42
C PHE A 185 -16.62 2.76 2.66
N LEU A 186 -16.31 2.80 1.35
CA LEU A 186 -16.56 3.97 0.52
C LEU A 186 -18.06 4.30 0.45
N ALA A 187 -18.92 3.30 0.27
CA ALA A 187 -20.39 3.48 0.24
C ALA A 187 -20.92 4.07 1.57
N LYS A 188 -20.40 3.58 2.72
CA LYS A 188 -20.75 4.12 4.06
C LYS A 188 -20.44 5.61 4.19
N HIS A 189 -19.46 6.11 3.44
CA HIS A 189 -18.99 7.50 3.50
C HIS A 189 -19.27 8.31 2.22
N ALA A 190 -20.00 7.75 1.24
CA ALA A 190 -20.32 8.39 -0.03
C ALA A 190 -21.40 9.47 0.05
N GLY A 191 -22.09 9.65 1.15
CA GLY A 191 -23.31 10.49 1.21
C GLY A 191 -23.24 11.73 2.07
N LYS A 192 -22.07 12.14 2.58
CA LYS A 192 -21.91 13.38 3.31
C LYS A 192 -21.35 14.50 2.41
N THR A 193 -22.08 14.85 1.34
CA THR A 193 -21.99 16.20 0.81
C THR A 193 -22.46 17.13 1.92
N ALA A 194 -21.57 18.01 2.38
CA ALA A 194 -22.00 19.10 3.23
C ALA A 194 -23.16 19.80 2.49
N SER A 195 -24.35 19.75 3.06
CA SER A 195 -25.41 20.67 2.71
C SER A 195 -24.84 22.08 2.92
N ALA A 196 -24.84 22.87 1.86
CA ALA A 196 -24.45 24.25 1.81
C ALA A 196 -25.18 25.08 2.89
#